data_4e36a9878499899a25d052cb94b659e0
#
_entry.id   4e36a9878499899a25d052cb94b659e0
#
_cell.length_a   1.000
_cell.length_b   1.000
_cell.length_c   1.000
_cell.angle_alpha   90.00
_cell.angle_beta   90.00
_cell.angle_gamma   90.00
#
_symmetry.space_group_name_H-M   'P 1'
#
loop_
_entity.id
_entity.type
_entity.pdbx_description
1 polymer ?
#
loop_
_entity_poly.entity_id
_entity_poly.type
_entity_poly.pdbx_seq_one_letter_code
_entity_poly.pdbx_strand_id
1 'polypeptide(L)'
;MTDLDLARAVGACARDAGKAILEIYAGSFSVQHKADTSPLTAADLAAQRILLHGLARLAPGVPVLSEEAAAAPWSQRQAWSRYWLVDPLDGTREFVKRNGEFTVNVALIEDHRSVLGVVHAPVSGELAWAVAGEGAWLQDTPAQMPRPLRVRAAPVRPLLACSRSHGSAEEQQMLARLGPHQRLELGSSLKFLRLADGSADVYLRIGPTSEWDTAAAQCILEQAGGAVLDLRGNALGYNRKDSLLNPSFIAVADPARDWLGQLGLTPERTDHDR
;
A
#
# COMPACT_ATOMS: atom_id res chain seq x y z
N MET A 1 24.87 6.11 -2.01
CA MET A 1 23.46 6.54 -2.24
C MET A 1 22.76 6.48 -0.89
N THR A 2 22.18 7.57 -0.43
CA THR A 2 21.38 7.58 0.81
C THR A 2 20.05 6.86 0.57
N ASP A 3 19.35 6.48 1.65
CA ASP A 3 18.04 5.82 1.51
C ASP A 3 16.98 6.75 0.89
N LEU A 4 17.07 8.06 1.15
CA LEU A 4 16.24 9.06 0.45
C LEU A 4 16.55 9.15 -1.04
N ASP A 5 17.83 9.06 -1.44
CA ASP A 5 18.19 9.03 -2.85
C ASP A 5 17.68 7.74 -3.51
N LEU A 6 17.76 6.61 -2.80
CA LEU A 6 17.20 5.34 -3.25
C LEU A 6 15.69 5.44 -3.44
N ALA A 7 14.95 6.00 -2.46
CA ALA A 7 13.51 6.19 -2.56
C ALA A 7 13.11 7.05 -3.77
N ARG A 8 13.85 8.15 -4.04
CA ARG A 8 13.62 9.00 -5.22
C ARG A 8 13.91 8.25 -6.52
N ALA A 9 14.98 7.46 -6.58
CA ALA A 9 15.32 6.66 -7.75
C ALA A 9 14.27 5.56 -8.02
N VAL A 10 13.76 4.89 -6.97
CA VAL A 10 12.64 3.97 -7.06
C VAL A 10 11.37 4.69 -7.53
N GLY A 11 11.13 5.92 -7.03
CA GLY A 11 10.03 6.77 -7.50
C GLY A 11 10.11 7.09 -9.00
N ALA A 12 11.31 7.31 -9.53
CA ALA A 12 11.51 7.49 -10.97
C ALA A 12 11.13 6.20 -11.75
N CYS A 13 11.56 5.03 -11.26
CA CYS A 13 11.16 3.74 -11.84
C CYS A 13 9.63 3.53 -11.79
N ALA A 14 8.98 3.88 -10.68
CA ALA A 14 7.53 3.79 -10.54
C ALA A 14 6.80 4.72 -11.53
N ARG A 15 7.32 5.94 -11.77
CA ARG A 15 6.78 6.84 -12.80
C ARG A 15 6.94 6.28 -14.22
N ASP A 16 8.08 5.65 -14.53
CA ASP A 16 8.30 5.05 -15.85
C ASP A 16 7.37 3.83 -16.04
N ALA A 17 7.16 3.02 -15.00
CA ALA A 17 6.14 1.97 -15.00
C ALA A 17 4.74 2.56 -15.21
N GLY A 18 4.40 3.64 -14.51
CA GLY A 18 3.13 4.35 -14.65
C GLY A 18 2.89 4.89 -16.06
N LYS A 19 3.92 5.40 -16.76
CA LYS A 19 3.80 5.82 -18.16
C LYS A 19 3.43 4.65 -19.08
N ALA A 20 4.10 3.48 -18.91
CA ALA A 20 3.79 2.29 -19.69
C ALA A 20 2.36 1.77 -19.41
N ILE A 21 1.89 1.87 -18.15
CA ILE A 21 0.51 1.58 -17.79
C ILE A 21 -0.44 2.52 -18.55
N LEU A 22 -0.19 3.83 -18.54
CA LEU A 22 -1.05 4.84 -19.18
C LEU A 22 -1.11 4.69 -20.69
N GLU A 23 -0.02 4.30 -21.36
CA GLU A 23 -0.02 4.01 -22.80
C GLU A 23 -1.03 2.91 -23.16
N ILE A 24 -1.07 1.83 -22.35
CA ILE A 24 -2.03 0.73 -22.52
C ILE A 24 -3.45 1.18 -22.10
N TYR A 25 -3.55 1.94 -21.01
CA TYR A 25 -4.81 2.48 -20.50
C TYR A 25 -5.52 3.38 -21.51
N ALA A 26 -4.80 4.17 -22.31
CA ALA A 26 -5.35 5.04 -23.32
C ALA A 26 -5.95 4.27 -24.53
N GLY A 27 -5.45 3.04 -24.77
CA GLY A 27 -5.88 2.19 -25.91
C GLY A 27 -7.00 1.21 -25.56
N SER A 28 -7.22 0.26 -26.47
CA SER A 28 -7.99 -0.96 -26.21
C SER A 28 -7.03 -2.04 -25.67
N PHE A 29 -7.45 -2.76 -24.64
CA PHE A 29 -6.68 -3.85 -24.07
C PHE A 29 -7.56 -5.07 -23.80
N SER A 30 -6.95 -6.25 -23.84
CA SER A 30 -7.60 -7.50 -23.43
C SER A 30 -7.34 -7.75 -21.95
N VAL A 31 -8.31 -8.37 -21.28
CA VAL A 31 -8.21 -8.81 -19.90
C VAL A 31 -8.07 -10.33 -19.90
N GLN A 32 -7.03 -10.82 -19.26
CA GLN A 32 -6.85 -12.23 -18.92
C GLN A 32 -7.25 -12.43 -17.46
N HIS A 33 -7.46 -13.65 -17.03
CA HIS A 33 -7.73 -13.97 -15.62
C HIS A 33 -6.65 -14.92 -15.11
N LYS A 34 -6.13 -14.61 -13.93
CA LYS A 34 -5.18 -15.48 -13.20
C LYS A 34 -5.92 -16.72 -12.67
N ALA A 35 -5.19 -17.67 -12.10
CA ALA A 35 -5.77 -18.87 -11.52
C ALA A 35 -6.77 -18.60 -10.39
N ASP A 36 -6.61 -17.47 -9.67
CA ASP A 36 -7.50 -16.98 -8.62
C ASP A 36 -8.65 -16.10 -9.14
N THR A 37 -8.85 -16.07 -10.47
CA THR A 37 -9.86 -15.25 -11.18
C THR A 37 -9.63 -13.73 -11.15
N SER A 38 -8.53 -13.23 -10.55
CA SER A 38 -8.17 -11.82 -10.64
C SER A 38 -7.80 -11.41 -12.07
N PRO A 39 -8.10 -10.17 -12.50
CA PRO A 39 -7.73 -9.71 -13.83
C PRO A 39 -6.22 -9.49 -13.95
N LEU A 40 -5.69 -9.80 -15.14
CA LEU A 40 -4.32 -9.51 -15.56
C LEU A 40 -4.37 -8.82 -16.91
N THR A 41 -3.63 -7.77 -17.08
CA THR A 41 -3.53 -7.05 -18.35
C THR A 41 -2.09 -6.93 -18.83
N ALA A 42 -1.91 -6.51 -20.07
CA ALA A 42 -0.58 -6.18 -20.59
C ALA A 42 0.10 -5.03 -19.81
N ALA A 43 -0.69 -4.21 -19.11
CA ALA A 43 -0.18 -3.10 -18.29
C ALA A 43 0.56 -3.61 -17.06
N ASP A 44 0.05 -4.62 -16.36
CA ASP A 44 0.69 -5.26 -15.22
C ASP A 44 2.08 -5.78 -15.62
N LEU A 45 2.16 -6.52 -16.73
CA LEU A 45 3.40 -7.11 -17.22
C LEU A 45 4.40 -6.06 -17.76
N ALA A 46 3.92 -4.97 -18.37
CA ALA A 46 4.77 -3.88 -18.83
C ALA A 46 5.41 -3.13 -17.65
N ALA A 47 4.61 -2.81 -16.64
CA ALA A 47 5.07 -2.19 -15.40
C ALA A 47 6.07 -3.08 -14.67
N GLN A 48 5.77 -4.38 -14.52
CA GLN A 48 6.67 -5.36 -13.90
C GLN A 48 8.06 -5.33 -14.53
N ARG A 49 8.16 -5.42 -15.85
CA ARG A 49 9.46 -5.45 -16.55
C ARG A 49 10.30 -4.21 -16.23
N ILE A 50 9.68 -3.03 -16.22
CA ILE A 50 10.35 -1.77 -15.92
C ILE A 50 10.84 -1.75 -14.48
N LEU A 51 10.00 -2.14 -13.54
CA LEU A 51 10.33 -2.16 -12.11
C LEU A 51 11.46 -3.16 -11.82
N LEU A 52 11.35 -4.40 -12.29
CA LEU A 52 12.39 -5.43 -12.06
C LEU A 52 13.75 -4.99 -12.62
N HIS A 53 13.77 -4.42 -13.83
CA HIS A 53 15.02 -3.91 -14.43
C HIS A 53 15.60 -2.73 -13.63
N GLY A 54 14.75 -1.78 -13.21
CA GLY A 54 15.16 -0.62 -12.41
C GLY A 54 15.71 -1.03 -11.05
N LEU A 55 14.99 -1.88 -10.31
CA LEU A 55 15.38 -2.34 -8.98
C LEU A 55 16.68 -3.16 -9.00
N ALA A 56 16.87 -4.01 -10.00
CA ALA A 56 18.11 -4.78 -10.16
C ALA A 56 19.34 -3.87 -10.37
N ARG A 57 19.17 -2.70 -10.97
CA ARG A 57 20.26 -1.71 -11.15
C ARG A 57 20.49 -0.88 -9.89
N LEU A 58 19.42 -0.53 -9.16
CA LEU A 58 19.50 0.31 -7.96
C LEU A 58 20.06 -0.45 -6.76
N ALA A 59 19.70 -1.72 -6.62
CA ALA A 59 20.15 -2.57 -5.53
C ALA A 59 20.48 -3.99 -6.05
N PRO A 60 21.66 -4.16 -6.69
CA PRO A 60 22.07 -5.45 -7.21
C PRO A 60 22.10 -6.53 -6.12
N GLY A 61 21.53 -7.70 -6.41
CA GLY A 61 21.53 -8.85 -5.49
C GLY A 61 20.42 -8.83 -4.43
N VAL A 62 19.63 -7.76 -4.31
CA VAL A 62 18.44 -7.75 -3.45
C VAL A 62 17.30 -8.49 -4.16
N PRO A 63 16.75 -9.58 -3.55
CA PRO A 63 15.65 -10.33 -4.15
C PRO A 63 14.41 -9.48 -4.37
N VAL A 64 13.59 -9.86 -5.36
CA VAL A 64 12.29 -9.20 -5.61
C VAL A 64 11.18 -10.23 -5.47
N LEU A 65 10.19 -9.91 -4.63
CA LEU A 65 8.92 -10.61 -4.53
C LEU A 65 7.87 -9.70 -5.18
N SER A 66 7.25 -10.16 -6.26
CA SER A 66 6.29 -9.37 -7.02
C SER A 66 5.03 -10.16 -7.31
N GLU A 67 3.87 -9.48 -7.35
CA GLU A 67 2.58 -10.09 -7.67
C GLU A 67 2.59 -10.83 -9.00
N GLU A 68 3.25 -10.26 -10.01
CA GLU A 68 3.23 -10.77 -11.39
C GLU A 68 4.39 -11.74 -11.70
N ALA A 69 5.15 -12.15 -10.69
CA ALA A 69 6.21 -13.15 -10.81
C ALA A 69 5.85 -14.43 -10.05
N ALA A 70 6.40 -15.55 -10.49
CA ALA A 70 6.34 -16.76 -9.68
C ALA A 70 7.04 -16.51 -8.33
N ALA A 71 6.29 -16.63 -7.24
CA ALA A 71 6.85 -16.43 -5.91
C ALA A 71 7.93 -17.47 -5.62
N ALA A 72 9.07 -17.01 -5.07
CA ALA A 72 10.07 -17.93 -4.54
C ALA A 72 9.43 -18.81 -3.44
N PRO A 73 9.78 -20.12 -3.39
CA PRO A 73 9.21 -21.00 -2.38
C PRO A 73 9.56 -20.51 -0.96
N TRP A 74 8.69 -20.81 0.00
CA TRP A 74 8.87 -20.40 1.40
C TRP A 74 10.23 -20.83 1.96
N SER A 75 10.68 -22.04 1.64
CA SER A 75 11.99 -22.56 2.06
C SER A 75 13.17 -21.66 1.67
N GLN A 76 13.03 -20.87 0.60
CA GLN A 76 14.03 -19.93 0.15
C GLN A 76 13.80 -18.52 0.76
N ARG A 77 12.57 -17.98 0.65
CA ARG A 77 12.30 -16.58 1.02
C ARG A 77 12.23 -16.34 2.54
N GLN A 78 12.01 -17.37 3.35
CA GLN A 78 12.04 -17.24 4.82
C GLN A 78 13.40 -16.77 5.36
N ALA A 79 14.48 -16.97 4.60
CA ALA A 79 15.83 -16.52 4.96
C ALA A 79 16.17 -15.10 4.46
N TRP A 80 15.24 -14.43 3.79
CA TRP A 80 15.49 -13.09 3.28
C TRP A 80 15.31 -12.04 4.38
N SER A 81 16.40 -11.47 4.84
CA SER A 81 16.37 -10.32 5.75
C SER A 81 16.10 -9.00 5.02
N ARG A 82 16.38 -8.94 3.70
CA ARG A 82 16.18 -7.76 2.86
C ARG A 82 15.70 -8.16 1.47
N TYR A 83 14.59 -7.57 1.00
CA TYR A 83 14.04 -7.84 -0.32
C TYR A 83 13.08 -6.73 -0.77
N TRP A 84 12.86 -6.62 -2.08
CA TRP A 84 11.82 -5.77 -2.65
C TRP A 84 10.49 -6.50 -2.67
N LEU A 85 9.42 -5.79 -2.28
CA LEU A 85 8.04 -6.25 -2.37
C LEU A 85 7.28 -5.31 -3.29
N VAL A 86 6.74 -5.85 -4.39
CA VAL A 86 6.29 -5.05 -5.53
C VAL A 86 4.89 -5.47 -5.97
N ASP A 87 4.01 -4.48 -6.13
CA ASP A 87 2.79 -4.60 -6.91
C ASP A 87 2.90 -3.66 -8.12
N PRO A 88 3.05 -4.19 -9.32
CA PRO A 88 3.23 -3.39 -10.53
C PRO A 88 1.99 -2.58 -10.91
N LEU A 89 0.78 -3.07 -10.57
CA LEU A 89 -0.49 -2.40 -10.81
C LEU A 89 -1.54 -2.85 -9.78
N ASP A 90 -1.51 -2.24 -8.59
CA ASP A 90 -2.57 -2.41 -7.61
C ASP A 90 -3.86 -1.75 -8.09
N GLY A 91 -4.96 -2.50 -8.06
CA GLY A 91 -6.25 -2.03 -8.55
C GLY A 91 -6.50 -2.37 -10.01
N THR A 92 -6.12 -3.55 -10.49
CA THR A 92 -6.40 -4.00 -11.87
C THR A 92 -7.90 -3.98 -12.20
N ARG A 93 -8.78 -4.18 -11.20
CA ARG A 93 -10.24 -4.01 -11.39
C ARG A 93 -10.62 -2.57 -11.68
N GLU A 94 -10.02 -1.62 -11.02
CA GLU A 94 -10.22 -0.18 -11.22
C GLU A 94 -9.63 0.26 -12.57
N PHE A 95 -8.51 -0.31 -12.97
CA PHE A 95 -7.93 -0.15 -14.30
C PHE A 95 -8.91 -0.62 -15.39
N VAL A 96 -9.46 -1.82 -15.25
CA VAL A 96 -10.44 -2.39 -16.20
C VAL A 96 -11.72 -1.54 -16.26
N LYS A 97 -12.21 -1.03 -15.13
CA LYS A 97 -13.37 -0.13 -15.04
C LYS A 97 -13.08 1.30 -15.53
N ARG A 98 -11.85 1.63 -15.84
CA ARG A 98 -11.42 2.95 -16.31
C ARG A 98 -11.76 4.11 -15.36
N ASN A 99 -11.73 3.88 -14.04
CA ASN A 99 -11.98 4.93 -13.04
C ASN A 99 -10.70 5.67 -12.59
N GLY A 100 -9.52 5.20 -13.00
CA GLY A 100 -8.24 5.86 -12.71
C GLY A 100 -7.67 5.60 -11.31
N GLU A 101 -8.30 4.77 -10.49
CA GLU A 101 -7.93 4.56 -9.09
C GLU A 101 -7.01 3.33 -8.92
N PHE A 102 -5.88 3.35 -9.58
CA PHE A 102 -4.85 2.30 -9.49
C PHE A 102 -3.47 2.90 -9.20
N THR A 103 -2.60 2.11 -8.60
CA THR A 103 -1.26 2.56 -8.17
C THR A 103 -0.17 1.56 -8.54
N VAL A 104 1.08 2.04 -8.57
CA VAL A 104 2.31 1.24 -8.59
C VAL A 104 2.88 1.28 -7.18
N ASN A 105 3.08 0.12 -6.56
CA ASN A 105 3.56 0.01 -5.19
C ASN A 105 4.92 -0.70 -5.16
N VAL A 106 5.90 -0.08 -4.52
CA VAL A 106 7.24 -0.67 -4.31
C VAL A 106 7.68 -0.44 -2.88
N ALA A 107 7.98 -1.51 -2.17
CA ALA A 107 8.52 -1.45 -0.81
C ALA A 107 9.87 -2.16 -0.72
N LEU A 108 10.77 -1.64 0.11
CA LEU A 108 11.94 -2.37 0.59
C LEU A 108 11.61 -2.89 1.99
N ILE A 109 11.75 -4.19 2.14
CA ILE A 109 11.52 -4.87 3.42
C ILE A 109 12.86 -5.22 4.03
N GLU A 110 13.03 -4.91 5.30
CA GLU A 110 14.16 -5.36 6.14
C GLU A 110 13.61 -5.95 7.45
N ASP A 111 14.08 -7.12 7.79
CA ASP A 111 13.69 -7.84 9.03
C ASP A 111 12.18 -7.81 9.25
N HIS A 112 11.43 -8.14 8.19
CA HIS A 112 9.95 -8.19 8.15
C HIS A 112 9.23 -6.84 8.28
N ARG A 113 9.93 -5.70 8.19
CA ARG A 113 9.35 -4.35 8.26
C ARG A 113 9.56 -3.61 6.95
N SER A 114 8.60 -2.80 6.58
CA SER A 114 8.74 -1.91 5.42
C SER A 114 9.56 -0.69 5.84
N VAL A 115 10.81 -0.60 5.32
CA VAL A 115 11.75 0.48 5.64
C VAL A 115 11.79 1.58 4.58
N LEU A 116 11.33 1.27 3.38
CA LEU A 116 11.15 2.24 2.30
C LEU A 116 9.86 1.88 1.55
N GLY A 117 9.05 2.88 1.28
CA GLY A 117 7.81 2.74 0.52
C GLY A 117 7.70 3.79 -0.57
N VAL A 118 7.26 3.37 -1.76
CA VAL A 118 6.94 4.24 -2.89
C VAL A 118 5.58 3.82 -3.44
N VAL A 119 4.66 4.79 -3.56
CA VAL A 119 3.35 4.63 -4.19
C VAL A 119 3.20 5.70 -5.25
N HIS A 120 2.96 5.28 -6.50
CA HIS A 120 2.68 6.18 -7.60
C HIS A 120 1.27 5.95 -8.14
N ALA A 121 0.48 7.01 -8.27
CA ALA A 121 -0.84 7.01 -8.90
C ALA A 121 -0.71 7.58 -10.33
N PRO A 122 -0.67 6.74 -11.37
CA PRO A 122 -0.33 7.19 -12.72
C PRO A 122 -1.29 8.24 -13.29
N VAL A 123 -2.59 8.12 -13.01
CA VAL A 123 -3.62 9.00 -13.59
C VAL A 123 -3.59 10.40 -12.97
N SER A 124 -3.44 10.51 -11.64
CA SER A 124 -3.32 11.80 -10.96
C SER A 124 -1.92 12.40 -11.09
N GLY A 125 -0.90 11.56 -11.32
CA GLY A 125 0.51 11.95 -11.31
C GLY A 125 1.14 11.98 -9.92
N GLU A 126 0.37 11.72 -8.86
CA GLU A 126 0.85 11.70 -7.48
C GLU A 126 1.95 10.65 -7.30
N LEU A 127 3.02 11.03 -6.64
CA LEU A 127 4.08 10.14 -6.17
C LEU A 127 4.33 10.39 -4.70
N ALA A 128 4.05 9.41 -3.87
CA ALA A 128 4.40 9.41 -2.45
C ALA A 128 5.56 8.47 -2.18
N TRP A 129 6.43 8.86 -1.26
CA TRP A 129 7.51 8.00 -0.78
C TRP A 129 7.83 8.27 0.69
N ALA A 130 8.40 7.28 1.33
CA ALA A 130 8.88 7.37 2.69
C ALA A 130 10.11 6.50 2.90
N VAL A 131 10.91 6.88 3.90
CA VAL A 131 12.02 6.09 4.42
C VAL A 131 11.91 6.09 5.94
N ALA A 132 12.10 4.93 6.56
CA ALA A 132 12.00 4.76 8.02
C ALA A 132 12.96 5.71 8.75
N GLY A 133 12.42 6.52 9.67
CA GLY A 133 13.14 7.52 10.42
C GLY A 133 13.42 8.84 9.69
N GLU A 134 13.15 8.92 8.38
CA GLU A 134 13.42 10.10 7.56
C GLU A 134 12.15 10.91 7.23
N GLY A 135 10.95 10.30 7.40
CA GLY A 135 9.66 10.91 7.13
C GLY A 135 9.02 10.46 5.81
N ALA A 136 7.92 11.11 5.45
CA ALA A 136 7.15 10.83 4.24
C ALA A 136 6.89 12.10 3.42
N TRP A 137 6.86 11.97 2.11
CA TRP A 137 6.66 13.07 1.16
C TRP A 137 5.64 12.69 0.08
N LEU A 138 4.99 13.72 -0.45
CA LEU A 138 4.12 13.63 -1.62
C LEU A 138 4.54 14.69 -2.64
N GLN A 139 4.65 14.28 -3.88
CA GLN A 139 4.75 15.14 -5.04
C GLN A 139 3.47 14.99 -5.86
N ASP A 140 2.61 15.99 -5.84
CA ASP A 140 1.29 15.94 -6.49
C ASP A 140 1.40 15.82 -8.01
N THR A 141 2.37 16.50 -8.61
CA THR A 141 2.71 16.36 -10.05
C THR A 141 4.22 16.44 -10.25
N PRO A 142 4.77 15.92 -11.37
CA PRO A 142 6.22 16.01 -11.65
C PRO A 142 6.79 17.41 -11.68
N ALA A 143 5.96 18.42 -11.92
CA ALA A 143 6.38 19.82 -12.00
C ALA A 143 6.42 20.53 -10.64
N GLN A 144 5.82 19.93 -9.60
CA GLN A 144 5.75 20.51 -8.27
C GLN A 144 6.87 20.01 -7.37
N MET A 145 7.25 20.83 -6.39
CA MET A 145 8.18 20.41 -5.35
C MET A 145 7.48 19.44 -4.38
N PRO A 146 8.17 18.40 -3.90
CA PRO A 146 7.62 17.52 -2.89
C PRO A 146 7.29 18.26 -1.59
N ARG A 147 6.16 17.91 -0.98
CA ARG A 147 5.76 18.37 0.34
C ARG A 147 5.78 17.24 1.36
N PRO A 148 6.08 17.52 2.64
CA PRO A 148 6.00 16.50 3.68
C PRO A 148 4.54 16.04 3.85
N LEU A 149 4.36 14.75 4.08
CA LEU A 149 3.10 14.17 4.51
C LEU A 149 3.00 14.23 6.04
N ARG A 150 1.82 14.55 6.53
CA ARG A 150 1.49 14.54 7.95
C ARG A 150 0.03 14.13 8.12
N VAL A 151 -0.19 13.17 8.98
CA VAL A 151 -1.54 12.81 9.45
C VAL A 151 -2.15 13.95 10.27
N ARG A 152 -3.45 13.86 10.53
CA ARG A 152 -4.16 14.78 11.43
C ARG A 152 -4.74 14.04 12.62
N ALA A 153 -5.00 14.74 13.72
CA ALA A 153 -5.85 14.25 14.79
C ALA A 153 -7.26 13.99 14.25
N ALA A 154 -7.82 12.84 14.59
CA ALA A 154 -9.13 12.45 14.07
C ALA A 154 -10.26 13.32 14.66
N PRO A 155 -11.13 13.88 13.82
CA PRO A 155 -12.27 14.66 14.30
C PRO A 155 -13.31 13.75 14.97
N VAL A 156 -14.25 14.35 15.72
CA VAL A 156 -15.38 13.64 16.34
C VAL A 156 -16.18 12.85 15.28
N ARG A 157 -16.33 13.41 14.09
CA ARG A 157 -16.98 12.78 12.95
C ARG A 157 -15.93 12.45 11.87
N PRO A 158 -15.33 11.24 11.91
CA PRO A 158 -14.26 10.90 11.02
C PRO A 158 -14.70 10.69 9.58
N LEU A 159 -13.74 10.84 8.64
CA LEU A 159 -13.86 10.46 7.24
C LEU A 159 -13.22 9.08 7.05
N LEU A 160 -14.03 8.08 6.71
CA LEU A 160 -13.60 6.71 6.47
C LEU A 160 -13.19 6.54 5.01
N ALA A 161 -11.95 6.12 4.76
CA ALA A 161 -11.56 5.63 3.44
C ALA A 161 -12.09 4.21 3.29
N CYS A 162 -12.93 3.98 2.28
CA CYS A 162 -13.59 2.70 2.05
C CYS A 162 -13.16 2.11 0.70
N SER A 163 -13.11 0.79 0.61
CA SER A 163 -12.83 0.12 -0.66
C SER A 163 -14.03 0.26 -1.61
N ARG A 164 -13.80 0.77 -2.82
CA ARG A 164 -14.84 0.91 -3.84
C ARG A 164 -15.39 -0.43 -4.32
N SER A 165 -14.52 -1.43 -4.46
CA SER A 165 -14.86 -2.70 -5.10
C SER A 165 -14.90 -3.91 -4.16
N HIS A 166 -14.52 -3.76 -2.88
CA HIS A 166 -14.29 -4.92 -1.98
C HIS A 166 -14.85 -4.73 -0.56
N GLY A 167 -15.85 -3.88 -0.36
CA GLY A 167 -16.50 -3.74 0.95
C GLY A 167 -17.34 -4.99 1.29
N SER A 168 -17.24 -5.48 2.53
CA SER A 168 -18.07 -6.58 3.03
C SER A 168 -19.18 -6.06 3.97
N ALA A 169 -20.24 -6.88 4.16
CA ALA A 169 -21.28 -6.55 5.13
C ALA A 169 -20.72 -6.49 6.56
N GLU A 170 -19.76 -7.36 6.89
CA GLU A 170 -19.06 -7.36 8.17
C GLU A 170 -18.29 -6.05 8.40
N GLU A 171 -17.52 -5.61 7.39
CA GLU A 171 -16.81 -4.33 7.43
C GLU A 171 -17.77 -3.16 7.70
N GLN A 172 -18.91 -3.14 7.01
CA GLN A 172 -19.91 -2.09 7.20
C GLN A 172 -20.52 -2.11 8.60
N GLN A 173 -20.81 -3.29 9.17
CA GLN A 173 -21.32 -3.44 10.53
C GLN A 173 -20.30 -2.97 11.57
N MET A 174 -19.03 -3.28 11.39
CA MET A 174 -17.97 -2.80 12.28
C MET A 174 -17.83 -1.28 12.19
N LEU A 175 -17.79 -0.71 11.00
CA LEU A 175 -17.67 0.74 10.79
C LEU A 175 -18.87 1.51 11.35
N ALA A 176 -20.08 0.92 11.35
CA ALA A 176 -21.26 1.54 11.95
C ALA A 176 -21.12 1.81 13.47
N ARG A 177 -20.27 1.03 14.17
CA ARG A 177 -19.97 1.23 15.60
C ARG A 177 -19.22 2.52 15.90
N LEU A 178 -18.52 3.09 14.90
CA LEU A 178 -17.85 4.38 15.05
C LEU A 178 -18.81 5.57 15.19
N GLY A 179 -20.13 5.34 15.09
CA GLY A 179 -21.13 6.40 15.13
C GLY A 179 -21.17 7.25 13.86
N PRO A 180 -21.59 8.52 13.94
CA PRO A 180 -21.69 9.38 12.76
C PRO A 180 -20.33 9.60 12.08
N HIS A 181 -20.23 9.26 10.81
CA HIS A 181 -19.02 9.38 10.01
C HIS A 181 -19.34 9.81 8.56
N GLN A 182 -18.32 10.20 7.82
CA GLN A 182 -18.37 10.38 6.36
C GLN A 182 -17.63 9.23 5.67
N ARG A 183 -17.87 9.02 4.38
CA ARG A 183 -17.24 7.95 3.61
C ARG A 183 -16.60 8.54 2.36
N LEU A 184 -15.39 8.06 2.04
CA LEU A 184 -14.66 8.33 0.82
C LEU A 184 -14.32 7.00 0.17
N GLU A 185 -14.96 6.70 -0.96
CA GLU A 185 -14.72 5.47 -1.69
C GLU A 185 -13.56 5.63 -2.67
N LEU A 186 -12.53 4.81 -2.50
CA LEU A 186 -11.33 4.81 -3.31
C LEU A 186 -10.87 3.39 -3.62
N GLY A 187 -10.23 3.22 -4.80
CA GLY A 187 -9.49 2.02 -5.15
C GLY A 187 -8.08 2.00 -4.58
N SER A 188 -7.42 0.82 -4.65
CA SER A 188 -5.99 0.66 -4.50
C SER A 188 -5.40 1.25 -3.20
N SER A 189 -4.10 1.48 -3.17
CA SER A 189 -3.35 2.11 -2.09
C SER A 189 -3.63 3.61 -1.92
N LEU A 190 -4.46 4.24 -2.78
CA LEU A 190 -4.89 5.62 -2.62
C LEU A 190 -5.52 5.89 -1.25
N LYS A 191 -6.20 4.91 -0.66
CA LYS A 191 -6.79 5.02 0.69
C LYS A 191 -5.74 5.39 1.74
N PHE A 192 -4.60 4.74 1.71
CA PHE A 192 -3.50 5.04 2.63
C PHE A 192 -2.92 6.43 2.39
N LEU A 193 -2.82 6.87 1.13
CA LEU A 193 -2.32 8.21 0.81
C LEU A 193 -3.24 9.29 1.38
N ARG A 194 -4.57 9.07 1.35
CA ARG A 194 -5.55 10.00 1.96
C ARG A 194 -5.47 10.03 3.49
N LEU A 195 -5.06 8.94 4.12
CA LEU A 195 -4.75 8.95 5.56
C LEU A 195 -3.44 9.71 5.82
N ALA A 196 -2.40 9.41 5.05
CA ALA A 196 -1.07 9.99 5.21
C ALA A 196 -1.03 11.51 4.97
N ASP A 197 -1.87 12.05 4.07
CA ASP A 197 -1.99 13.49 3.82
C ASP A 197 -2.99 14.21 4.75
N GLY A 198 -3.63 13.48 5.67
CA GLY A 198 -4.59 14.01 6.63
C GLY A 198 -5.96 14.30 6.05
N SER A 199 -6.28 13.88 4.82
CA SER A 199 -7.60 14.10 4.21
C SER A 199 -8.62 13.02 4.58
N ALA A 200 -8.19 11.85 5.08
CA ALA A 200 -9.05 10.82 5.67
C ALA A 200 -8.47 10.35 7.02
N ASP A 201 -9.27 9.62 7.81
CA ASP A 201 -8.93 9.33 9.21
C ASP A 201 -8.71 7.84 9.48
N VAL A 202 -9.47 6.94 8.84
CA VAL A 202 -9.37 5.50 9.07
C VAL A 202 -9.77 4.70 7.83
N TYR A 203 -9.09 3.57 7.63
CA TYR A 203 -9.40 2.56 6.65
C TYR A 203 -9.39 1.18 7.32
N LEU A 204 -10.56 0.55 7.40
CA LEU A 204 -10.72 -0.82 7.85
C LEU A 204 -10.75 -1.76 6.65
N ARG A 205 -10.08 -2.89 6.74
CA ARG A 205 -10.11 -3.93 5.72
C ARG A 205 -10.39 -5.30 6.33
N ILE A 206 -11.58 -5.81 6.05
CA ILE A 206 -11.98 -7.18 6.36
C ILE A 206 -11.98 -7.98 5.07
N GLY A 207 -11.12 -8.95 4.98
CA GLY A 207 -10.99 -9.80 3.80
C GLY A 207 -9.58 -9.78 3.18
N PRO A 208 -9.33 -10.65 2.21
CA PRO A 208 -7.99 -10.90 1.73
C PRO A 208 -7.40 -9.68 1.01
N THR A 209 -6.14 -9.41 1.33
CA THR A 209 -5.21 -8.57 0.58
C THR A 209 -3.85 -9.25 0.64
N SER A 210 -3.01 -8.98 -0.33
CA SER A 210 -1.65 -9.51 -0.35
C SER A 210 -0.68 -8.53 0.34
N GLU A 211 0.48 -9.04 0.74
CA GLU A 211 1.51 -8.24 1.41
C GLU A 211 1.97 -7.05 0.55
N TRP A 212 2.04 -7.19 -0.79
CA TRP A 212 2.41 -6.13 -1.71
C TRP A 212 1.38 -5.01 -1.86
N ASP A 213 0.09 -5.25 -1.53
CA ASP A 213 -0.96 -4.23 -1.55
C ASP A 213 -0.77 -3.20 -0.44
N THR A 214 -0.04 -3.54 0.64
CA THR A 214 0.03 -2.73 1.86
C THR A 214 1.43 -2.20 2.20
N ALA A 215 2.49 -2.94 1.88
CA ALA A 215 3.81 -2.68 2.43
C ALA A 215 4.36 -1.27 2.10
N ALA A 216 4.24 -0.82 0.86
CA ALA A 216 4.71 0.50 0.46
C ALA A 216 3.90 1.61 1.15
N ALA A 217 2.60 1.46 1.14
CA ALA A 217 1.67 2.44 1.70
C ALA A 217 1.71 2.47 3.24
N GLN A 218 1.97 1.34 3.90
CA GLN A 218 2.20 1.28 5.35
C GLN A 218 3.42 2.13 5.73
N CYS A 219 4.56 1.95 5.07
CA CYS A 219 5.75 2.77 5.35
C CYS A 219 5.42 4.27 5.22
N ILE A 220 4.70 4.67 4.17
CA ILE A 220 4.31 6.07 3.95
C ILE A 220 3.41 6.57 5.08
N LEU A 221 2.38 5.81 5.46
CA LEU A 221 1.46 6.21 6.51
C LEU A 221 2.14 6.30 7.88
N GLU A 222 2.96 5.31 8.24
CA GLU A 222 3.70 5.30 9.51
C GLU A 222 4.68 6.46 9.60
N GLN A 223 5.41 6.76 8.52
CA GLN A 223 6.34 7.90 8.48
C GLN A 223 5.63 9.27 8.40
N ALA A 224 4.33 9.29 8.05
CA ALA A 224 3.48 10.47 8.19
C ALA A 224 2.91 10.66 9.61
N GLY A 225 3.06 9.66 10.51
CA GLY A 225 2.61 9.67 11.89
C GLY A 225 1.36 8.82 12.18
N GLY A 226 0.87 8.05 11.20
CA GLY A 226 -0.23 7.10 11.36
C GLY A 226 0.23 5.70 11.76
N ALA A 227 -0.67 4.72 11.67
CA ALA A 227 -0.37 3.32 11.95
C ALA A 227 -1.19 2.37 11.07
N VAL A 228 -0.65 1.15 10.84
CA VAL A 228 -1.36 0.04 10.22
C VAL A 228 -1.26 -1.17 11.14
N LEU A 229 -2.39 -1.63 11.65
CA LEU A 229 -2.47 -2.64 12.69
C LEU A 229 -3.38 -3.80 12.25
N ASP A 230 -3.05 -5.02 12.66
CA ASP A 230 -4.02 -6.10 12.61
C ASP A 230 -5.17 -5.83 13.61
N LEU A 231 -6.23 -6.65 13.59
CA LEU A 231 -7.37 -6.46 14.48
C LEU A 231 -7.09 -6.83 15.96
N ARG A 232 -5.86 -7.25 16.26
CA ARG A 232 -5.35 -7.49 17.63
C ARG A 232 -4.49 -6.34 18.14
N GLY A 233 -4.20 -5.35 17.28
CA GLY A 233 -3.39 -4.18 17.61
C GLY A 233 -1.89 -4.30 17.29
N ASN A 234 -1.47 -5.39 16.62
CA ASN A 234 -0.07 -5.56 16.22
C ASN A 234 0.19 -4.90 14.86
N ALA A 235 1.35 -4.28 14.68
CA ALA A 235 1.78 -3.80 13.38
C ALA A 235 1.89 -4.95 12.36
N LEU A 236 1.50 -4.71 11.10
CA LEU A 236 1.67 -5.70 10.05
C LEU A 236 3.15 -5.97 9.82
N GLY A 237 3.47 -7.23 9.56
CA GLY A 237 4.80 -7.67 9.19
C GLY A 237 4.76 -8.55 7.95
N TYR A 238 5.85 -8.54 7.20
CA TYR A 238 5.95 -9.09 5.86
C TYR A 238 6.86 -10.32 5.81
N ASN A 239 6.51 -11.29 4.98
CA ASN A 239 7.27 -12.54 4.78
C ASN A 239 7.56 -13.28 6.10
N ARG A 240 6.57 -13.40 6.99
CA ARG A 240 6.68 -14.15 8.26
C ARG A 240 6.08 -15.56 8.20
N LYS A 241 5.46 -15.91 7.08
CA LYS A 241 4.74 -17.17 6.88
C LYS A 241 4.76 -17.56 5.39
N ASP A 242 4.36 -18.76 5.08
CA ASP A 242 4.29 -19.22 3.69
C ASP A 242 3.23 -18.45 2.87
N SER A 243 2.05 -18.22 3.44
CA SER A 243 1.04 -17.38 2.79
C SER A 243 1.48 -15.92 2.73
N LEU A 244 1.29 -15.29 1.57
CA LEU A 244 1.53 -13.86 1.33
C LEU A 244 0.28 -13.00 1.57
N LEU A 245 -0.78 -13.58 2.13
CA LEU A 245 -1.99 -12.83 2.48
C LEU A 245 -1.81 -12.10 3.82
N ASN A 246 -2.23 -10.86 3.85
CA ASN A 246 -2.35 -10.10 5.09
C ASN A 246 -3.48 -10.66 5.99
N PRO A 247 -3.41 -10.46 7.30
CA PRO A 247 -4.60 -10.52 8.14
C PRO A 247 -5.54 -9.37 7.81
N SER A 248 -6.79 -9.41 8.29
CA SER A 248 -7.64 -8.22 8.35
C SER A 248 -6.93 -7.13 9.15
N PHE A 249 -7.05 -5.86 8.73
CA PHE A 249 -6.30 -4.77 9.34
C PHE A 249 -7.10 -3.47 9.41
N ILE A 250 -6.60 -2.56 10.22
CA ILE A 250 -7.02 -1.17 10.29
C ILE A 250 -5.82 -0.26 10.04
N ALA A 251 -5.97 0.71 9.14
CA ALA A 251 -5.03 1.80 8.96
C ALA A 251 -5.63 3.09 9.53
N VAL A 252 -4.87 3.84 10.31
CA VAL A 252 -5.36 5.01 11.04
C VAL A 252 -4.42 6.20 10.90
N ALA A 253 -4.99 7.40 10.70
CA ALA A 253 -4.24 8.64 10.72
C ALA A 253 -3.87 9.05 12.15
N ASP A 254 -4.77 8.85 13.12
CA ASP A 254 -4.57 9.20 14.53
C ASP A 254 -4.45 7.93 15.39
N PRO A 255 -3.23 7.43 15.65
CA PRO A 255 -3.04 6.24 16.48
C PRO A 255 -3.30 6.47 17.97
N ALA A 256 -3.45 7.73 18.43
CA ALA A 256 -3.80 8.03 19.82
C ALA A 256 -5.29 7.78 20.14
N ARG A 257 -6.15 7.74 19.11
CA ARG A 257 -7.57 7.42 19.26
C ARG A 257 -7.76 5.90 19.38
N ASP A 258 -8.58 5.48 20.35
CA ASP A 258 -8.92 4.05 20.53
C ASP A 258 -9.88 3.54 19.43
N TRP A 259 -9.36 3.33 18.24
CA TRP A 259 -10.13 2.83 17.11
C TRP A 259 -10.61 1.39 17.30
N LEU A 260 -9.73 0.52 17.83
CA LEU A 260 -10.06 -0.90 18.02
C LEU A 260 -11.17 -1.06 19.05
N GLY A 261 -11.09 -0.39 20.20
CA GLY A 261 -12.14 -0.41 21.20
C GLY A 261 -13.46 0.15 20.67
N GLN A 262 -13.44 1.24 19.88
CA GLN A 262 -14.64 1.79 19.25
C GLN A 262 -15.26 0.84 18.21
N LEU A 263 -14.47 -0.01 17.55
CA LEU A 263 -14.95 -1.07 16.66
C LEU A 263 -15.43 -2.30 17.41
N GLY A 264 -15.33 -2.32 18.76
CA GLY A 264 -15.68 -3.46 19.59
C GLY A 264 -14.67 -4.61 19.53
N LEU A 265 -13.42 -4.28 19.23
CA LEU A 265 -12.29 -5.20 19.22
C LEU A 265 -11.47 -5.00 20.50
N THR A 266 -11.04 -6.08 21.13
CA THR A 266 -10.17 -6.01 22.30
C THR A 266 -8.75 -6.35 21.86
N PRO A 267 -7.80 -5.42 21.88
CA PRO A 267 -6.40 -5.72 21.61
C PRO A 267 -5.89 -6.81 22.56
N GLU A 268 -5.21 -7.83 22.05
CA GLU A 268 -4.45 -8.74 22.90
C GLU A 268 -3.30 -7.93 23.53
N ARG A 269 -3.32 -7.76 24.86
CA ARG A 269 -2.17 -7.18 25.56
C ARG A 269 -0.99 -8.14 25.40
N THR A 270 0.00 -7.75 24.61
CA THR A 270 1.30 -8.41 24.63
C THR A 270 1.97 -8.07 25.97
N ASP A 271 2.35 -9.09 26.74
CA ASP A 271 3.04 -8.99 28.06
C ASP A 271 4.49 -8.43 27.94
N HIS A 272 4.68 -7.37 27.17
CA HIS A 272 6.02 -6.75 27.00
C HIS A 272 6.17 -5.41 27.73
N ASP A 273 5.16 -4.99 28.53
CA ASP A 273 5.22 -3.79 29.39
C ASP A 273 5.22 -4.17 30.89
N ARG A 274 6.02 -5.18 31.27
CA ARG A 274 6.39 -5.42 32.70
C ARG A 274 7.88 -5.44 32.88
#